data_1030f908a8e83198cf1cab47c5481d41
#
_entry.id   1030f908a8e83198cf1cab47c5481d41
#
_cell.length_a   1.000
_cell.length_b   1.000
_cell.length_c   1.000
_cell.angle_alpha   90.00
_cell.angle_beta   90.00
_cell.angle_gamma   90.00
#
_symmetry.space_group_name_H-M   'P 1'
#
loop_
_entity.id
_entity.type
_entity.pdbx_description
1 polymer ?
#
loop_
_entity_poly.entity_id
_entity_poly.type
_entity_poly.pdbx_seq_one_letter_code
_entity_poly.pdbx_strand_id
1 'polypeptide(L)'
;ERERLFNELSTWDSVTVYEASANFILMKIRKPGITSQDLFDHCIRKGLMIRDCSTFPFLDDHFVRFCVMLPEQNDRLLEAFKEVLL
;
A
#
# COMPACT_ATOMS: atom_id res chain seq x y z
N GLU A 1 -8.64 2.75 12.79
CA GLU A 1 -7.36 2.59 12.07
C GLU A 1 -7.52 2.62 10.55
N ARG A 2 -8.55 2.00 10.00
CA ARG A 2 -8.77 2.04 8.55
C ARG A 2 -8.95 3.47 8.05
N GLU A 3 -9.74 4.28 8.74
CA GLU A 3 -9.94 5.68 8.40
C GLU A 3 -8.63 6.47 8.48
N ARG A 4 -7.85 6.23 9.51
CA ARG A 4 -6.57 6.91 9.69
C ARG A 4 -5.63 6.62 8.53
N LEU A 5 -5.49 5.33 8.18
CA LEU A 5 -4.63 4.92 7.06
C LEU A 5 -5.13 5.50 5.74
N PHE A 6 -6.43 5.39 5.50
CA PHE A 6 -7.04 5.88 4.27
C PHE A 6 -6.84 7.40 4.13
N ASN A 7 -7.08 8.14 5.21
CA ASN A 7 -6.94 9.59 5.20
C ASN A 7 -5.48 10.02 5.01
N GLU A 8 -4.54 9.36 5.69
CA GLU A 8 -3.12 9.66 5.55
C GLU A 8 -2.66 9.44 4.11
N LEU A 9 -2.95 8.26 3.57
CA LEU A 9 -2.51 7.91 2.22
C LEU A 9 -3.20 8.77 1.16
N SER A 10 -4.40 9.23 1.41
CA SER A 10 -5.13 10.10 0.48
C SER A 10 -4.46 11.47 0.31
N THR A 11 -3.59 11.87 1.24
CA THR A 11 -2.85 13.12 1.13
C THR A 11 -1.60 13.01 0.25
N TRP A 12 -1.21 11.80 -0.13
CA TRP A 12 0.01 11.59 -0.92
C TRP A 12 -0.31 11.65 -2.41
N ASP A 13 0.45 12.44 -3.15
CA ASP A 13 0.30 12.54 -4.61
C ASP A 13 0.76 11.27 -5.33
N SER A 14 1.60 10.47 -4.67
CA SER A 14 2.21 9.28 -5.27
C SER A 14 1.31 8.06 -5.28
N VAL A 15 0.15 8.11 -4.64
CA VAL A 15 -0.78 6.97 -4.57
C VAL A 15 -2.23 7.43 -4.69
N THR A 16 -3.08 6.48 -5.08
CA THR A 16 -4.54 6.61 -4.98
C THR A 16 -5.04 5.42 -4.19
N VAL A 17 -5.87 5.65 -3.17
CA VAL A 17 -6.40 4.57 -2.34
C VAL A 17 -7.88 4.36 -2.62
N TYR A 18 -8.29 3.10 -2.54
CA TYR A 18 -9.67 2.66 -2.77
C TYR A 18 -10.10 1.75 -1.63
N GLU A 19 -11.37 1.83 -1.26
CA GLU A 19 -11.91 0.89 -0.28
C GLU A 19 -12.16 -0.45 -0.95
N ALA A 20 -11.49 -1.50 -0.45
CA ALA A 20 -11.68 -2.85 -0.96
C ALA A 20 -12.64 -3.65 -0.07
N SER A 21 -12.49 -3.53 1.25
CA SER A 21 -13.36 -4.17 2.23
C SER A 21 -13.11 -3.53 3.59
N ALA A 22 -13.79 -4.01 4.63
CA ALA A 22 -13.62 -3.50 5.99
C ALA A 22 -12.18 -3.70 6.51
N ASN A 23 -11.48 -4.74 6.02
CA ASN A 23 -10.16 -5.12 6.52
C ASN A 23 -9.02 -4.83 5.55
N PHE A 24 -9.32 -4.41 4.32
CA PHE A 24 -8.31 -4.22 3.28
C PHE A 24 -8.43 -2.85 2.64
N ILE A 25 -7.29 -2.32 2.23
CA ILE A 25 -7.22 -1.13 1.39
C ILE A 25 -6.51 -1.54 0.09
N LEU A 26 -7.08 -1.13 -1.03
CA LEU A 26 -6.46 -1.27 -2.34
C LEU A 26 -5.77 0.04 -2.68
N MET A 27 -4.53 -0.03 -3.14
CA MET A 27 -3.75 1.18 -3.41
C MET A 27 -3.12 1.09 -4.79
N LYS A 28 -3.28 2.15 -5.58
CA LYS A 28 -2.60 2.30 -6.85
C LYS A 28 -1.37 3.17 -6.66
N ILE A 29 -0.22 2.67 -7.10
CA ILE A 29 1.03 3.42 -7.09
C ILE A 29 1.07 4.33 -8.32
N ARG A 30 1.28 5.63 -8.08
CA ARG A 30 1.32 6.63 -9.15
C ARG A 30 2.71 7.22 -9.33
N LYS A 31 3.66 6.83 -8.51
CA LYS A 31 5.04 7.32 -8.62
C LYS A 31 5.73 6.68 -9.81
N PRO A 32 6.26 7.46 -10.76
CA PRO A 32 6.95 6.90 -11.93
C PRO A 32 8.14 6.02 -11.53
N GLY A 33 8.26 4.88 -12.21
CA GLY A 33 9.39 3.97 -12.00
C GLY A 33 9.23 3.00 -10.84
N ILE A 34 8.13 3.07 -10.07
CA ILE A 34 7.88 2.17 -8.94
C ILE A 34 6.70 1.27 -9.27
N THR A 35 6.91 -0.05 -9.17
CA THR A 35 5.87 -1.04 -9.39
C THR A 35 5.38 -1.63 -8.08
N SER A 36 4.29 -2.39 -8.14
CA SER A 36 3.77 -3.13 -6.99
C SER A 36 4.80 -4.12 -6.45
N GLN A 37 5.60 -4.74 -7.34
CA GLN A 37 6.64 -5.68 -6.94
C GLN A 37 7.74 -4.96 -6.15
N ASP A 38 8.12 -3.76 -6.58
CA ASP A 38 9.14 -2.97 -5.87
C ASP A 38 8.69 -2.67 -4.44
N LEU A 39 7.44 -2.26 -4.28
CA LEU A 39 6.89 -1.95 -2.95
C LEU A 39 6.76 -3.21 -2.10
N PHE A 40 6.30 -4.31 -2.71
CA PHE A 40 6.21 -5.61 -2.04
C PHE A 40 7.58 -6.04 -1.51
N ASP A 41 8.61 -5.99 -2.34
CA ASP A 41 9.96 -6.40 -1.95
C ASP A 41 10.50 -5.55 -0.81
N HIS A 42 10.25 -4.25 -0.85
CA HIS A 42 10.68 -3.35 0.22
C HIS A 42 9.99 -3.68 1.54
N CYS A 43 8.68 -3.90 1.51
CA CYS A 43 7.90 -4.21 2.70
C CYS A 43 8.25 -5.58 3.29
N ILE A 44 8.44 -6.60 2.44
CA ILE A 44 8.74 -7.94 2.93
C ILE A 44 10.11 -7.99 3.62
N ARG A 45 11.06 -7.19 3.17
CA ARG A 45 12.37 -7.07 3.83
C ARG A 45 12.26 -6.48 5.23
N LYS A 46 11.20 -5.75 5.50
CA LYS A 46 10.94 -5.16 6.82
C LYS A 46 9.98 -6.01 7.66
N GLY A 47 9.64 -7.20 7.17
CA GLY A 47 8.71 -8.08 7.87
C GLY A 47 7.26 -7.67 7.74
N LEU A 48 6.93 -6.84 6.74
CA LEU A 48 5.57 -6.36 6.51
C LEU A 48 5.01 -7.03 5.26
N MET A 49 3.83 -7.63 5.38
CA MET A 49 3.19 -8.36 4.30
C MET A 49 2.13 -7.50 3.63
N ILE A 50 2.33 -7.24 2.35
CA ILE A 50 1.30 -6.67 1.47
C ILE A 50 1.08 -7.64 0.31
N ARG A 51 0.08 -7.37 -0.51
CA ARG A 51 -0.22 -8.22 -1.65
C ARG A 51 0.01 -7.46 -2.94
N ASP A 52 0.86 -8.03 -3.80
CA ASP A 52 1.05 -7.56 -5.16
C ASP A 52 -0.17 -8.02 -5.98
N CYS A 53 -0.85 -7.08 -6.60
CA CYS A 53 -2.08 -7.35 -7.35
C CYS A 53 -1.86 -7.39 -8.87
N SER A 54 -0.62 -7.47 -9.33
CA SER A 54 -0.31 -7.45 -10.76
C SER A 54 -0.93 -8.60 -11.54
N THR A 55 -1.23 -9.73 -10.88
CA THR A 55 -1.86 -10.90 -11.51
C THR A 55 -3.38 -10.90 -11.41
N PHE A 56 -3.97 -9.91 -10.75
CA PHE A 56 -5.43 -9.85 -10.57
C PHE A 56 -6.08 -9.33 -11.86
N PRO A 57 -7.25 -9.86 -12.25
CA PRO A 57 -7.98 -9.33 -13.39
C PRO A 57 -8.28 -7.84 -13.23
N PHE A 58 -8.11 -7.06 -14.30
CA PHE A 58 -8.37 -5.62 -14.37
C PHE A 58 -7.42 -4.75 -13.53
N LEU A 59 -6.42 -5.35 -12.87
CA LEU A 59 -5.38 -4.62 -12.15
C LEU A 59 -4.06 -4.85 -12.86
N ASP A 60 -3.15 -3.89 -12.72
CA ASP A 60 -1.83 -3.97 -13.35
C ASP A 60 -0.72 -4.01 -12.30
N ASP A 61 0.52 -3.81 -12.72
CA ASP A 61 1.69 -3.88 -11.86
C ASP A 61 1.90 -2.63 -10.99
N HIS A 62 0.85 -1.83 -10.82
CA HIS A 62 0.86 -0.65 -9.97
C HIS A 62 -0.10 -0.76 -8.79
N PHE A 63 -0.74 -1.91 -8.60
CA PHE A 63 -1.73 -2.08 -7.53
C PHE A 63 -1.22 -3.01 -6.45
N VAL A 64 -1.42 -2.62 -5.20
CA VAL A 64 -1.17 -3.47 -4.02
C VAL A 64 -2.39 -3.44 -3.12
N ARG A 65 -2.53 -4.49 -2.31
CA ARG A 65 -3.57 -4.58 -1.30
C ARG A 65 -2.92 -4.91 0.03
N PHE A 66 -3.39 -4.29 1.10
CA PHE A 66 -2.84 -4.55 2.42
C PHE A 66 -3.94 -4.54 3.47
N CYS A 67 -3.68 -5.29 4.56
CA CYS A 67 -4.61 -5.40 5.67
C CYS A 67 -4.48 -4.21 6.61
N VAL A 68 -5.61 -3.81 7.18
CA VAL A 68 -5.63 -2.90 8.32
C VAL A 68 -5.28 -3.74 9.56
N MET A 69 -4.25 -3.33 10.27
CA MET A 69 -3.69 -4.07 11.41
C MET A 69 -3.78 -3.23 12.69
N LEU A 70 -3.02 -3.60 13.70
CA LEU A 70 -2.92 -2.81 14.92
C LEU A 70 -2.19 -1.50 14.67
N PRO A 71 -2.43 -0.45 15.47
CA PRO A 71 -1.83 0.86 15.23
C PRO A 71 -0.32 0.86 15.03
N GLU A 72 0.41 0.10 15.84
CA GLU A 72 1.88 0.04 15.75
C GLU A 72 2.33 -0.57 14.42
N GLN A 73 1.63 -1.60 13.96
CA GLN A 73 1.94 -2.25 12.69
C GLN A 73 1.60 -1.35 11.52
N ASN A 74 0.49 -0.61 11.62
CA ASN A 74 0.08 0.35 10.60
C ASN A 74 1.07 1.50 10.49
N ASP A 75 1.62 1.95 11.63
CA ASP A 75 2.67 2.98 11.64
C ASP A 75 3.92 2.50 10.91
N ARG A 76 4.33 1.26 11.14
CA ARG A 76 5.49 0.67 10.45
C ARG A 76 5.24 0.55 8.96
N LEU A 77 4.01 0.19 8.59
CA LEU A 77 3.63 0.06 7.18
C LEU A 77 3.69 1.43 6.50
N LEU A 78 3.17 2.47 7.12
CA LEU A 78 3.23 3.83 6.59
C LEU A 78 4.67 4.30 6.43
N GLU A 79 5.54 4.02 7.40
CA GLU A 79 6.96 4.35 7.30
C GLU A 79 7.61 3.66 6.10
N ALA A 80 7.34 2.37 5.92
CA ALA A 80 7.88 1.62 4.79
C ALA A 80 7.40 2.21 3.45
N PHE A 81 6.13 2.57 3.37
CA PHE A 81 5.58 3.20 2.17
C PHE A 81 6.23 4.55 1.89
N LYS A 82 6.47 5.35 2.93
CA LYS A 82 7.13 6.65 2.78
C LYS A 82 8.53 6.52 2.18
N GLU A 83 9.26 5.50 2.58
CA GLU A 83 10.62 5.28 2.11
C GLU A 83 10.68 5.02 0.59
N VAL A 84 9.64 4.47 0.01
CA VAL A 84 9.58 4.14 -1.42
C VAL A 84 8.79 5.19 -2.20
N LEU A 85 7.70 5.69 -1.63
CA LEU A 85 6.70 6.49 -2.36
C LEU A 85 6.85 7.99 -2.15
N LEU A 86 7.49 8.41 -1.10
CA LEU A 86 7.81 9.80 -0.83
C LEU A 86 9.32 10.01 -0.84
#